data_a48ff3c5a39fddb52136c1e6aeee8d56
#
_entry.id   a48ff3c5a39fddb52136c1e6aeee8d56
#
_cell.length_a   1.000
_cell.length_b   1.000
_cell.length_c   1.000
_cell.angle_alpha   90.00
_cell.angle_beta   90.00
_cell.angle_gamma   90.00
#
_symmetry.space_group_name_H-M   'P 1'
#
loop_
_entity.id
_entity.type
_entity.pdbx_description
1 polymer ?
#
loop_
_entity_poly.entity_id
_entity_poly.type
_entity_poly.pdbx_seq_one_letter_code
_entity_poly.pdbx_strand_id
1 'polypeptide(L)'
;MAPRADVAAIVVGGGGGERLGGVSKPDLTLGGVRLIDRVCGVLVEACGAGCVAVVPPSVRVPEGVMRTLEDPPSGGPLAGIDAGLRALGVDDDVLVVVVSVDAPGLAGSVPALLDPPLGPDSEGRIAVGGDPEPFDQYLMGVYRAGALRRILDEAVAALGSVRGVGVRRVLRALALERVSVDADVCRDIDTPEDVAWWQDLLGK
;
A
#
# COMPACT_ATOMS: atom_id res chain seq x y z
N MET A 1 -17.11 9.72 0.46
CA MET A 1 -17.58 8.56 -0.37
C MET A 1 -18.04 7.49 0.60
N ALA A 2 -19.14 6.77 0.35
CA ALA A 2 -19.49 5.64 1.21
C ALA A 2 -18.47 4.50 1.02
N PRO A 3 -18.09 3.77 2.11
CA PRO A 3 -17.17 2.64 2.00
C PRO A 3 -17.71 1.58 1.03
N ARG A 4 -16.86 1.08 0.15
CA ARG A 4 -17.22 0.05 -0.83
C ARG A 4 -17.09 -1.33 -0.21
N ALA A 5 -18.20 -2.07 -0.13
CA ALA A 5 -18.25 -3.42 0.46
C ALA A 5 -17.41 -4.46 -0.33
N ASP A 6 -17.06 -4.16 -1.58
CA ASP A 6 -16.26 -4.98 -2.48
C ASP A 6 -14.77 -4.60 -2.50
N VAL A 7 -14.34 -3.71 -1.60
CA VAL A 7 -12.96 -3.21 -1.52
C VAL A 7 -12.38 -3.40 -0.13
N ALA A 8 -11.22 -4.01 -0.05
CA ALA A 8 -10.37 -4.13 1.14
C ALA A 8 -9.04 -3.38 0.96
N ALA A 9 -8.25 -3.25 2.00
CA ALA A 9 -6.95 -2.57 1.93
C ALA A 9 -5.84 -3.28 2.71
N ILE A 10 -4.62 -3.20 2.17
CA ILE A 10 -3.37 -3.62 2.81
C ILE A 10 -2.42 -2.42 2.87
N VAL A 11 -2.04 -2.02 4.09
CA VAL A 11 -1.01 -1.01 4.33
C VAL A 11 0.29 -1.71 4.71
N VAL A 12 1.31 -1.60 3.87
CA VAL A 12 2.63 -2.17 4.13
C VAL A 12 3.49 -1.14 4.87
N GLY A 13 3.82 -1.42 6.13
CA GLY A 13 4.56 -0.49 7.00
C GLY A 13 5.88 -1.02 7.56
N GLY A 14 6.40 -2.10 7.01
CA GLY A 14 7.57 -2.83 7.50
C GLY A 14 8.93 -2.34 7.01
N GLY A 15 9.22 -1.05 7.02
CA GLY A 15 10.55 -0.50 6.68
C GLY A 15 11.31 0.00 7.90
N GLY A 16 12.63 -0.29 8.00
CA GLY A 16 13.46 0.01 9.18
C GLY A 16 13.79 1.49 9.46
N GLY A 17 13.34 2.45 8.64
CA GLY A 17 13.54 3.88 8.89
C GLY A 17 15.00 4.32 9.13
N GLU A 18 16.00 3.55 8.68
CA GLU A 18 17.43 3.80 8.99
C GLU A 18 17.87 5.22 8.61
N ARG A 19 17.40 5.73 7.47
CA ARG A 19 17.73 7.08 6.99
C ARG A 19 17.04 8.19 7.77
N LEU A 20 15.99 7.85 8.53
CA LEU A 20 15.25 8.74 9.42
C LEU A 20 15.70 8.60 10.89
N GLY A 21 16.94 8.14 11.11
CA GLY A 21 17.49 7.98 12.46
C GLY A 21 16.91 6.79 13.23
N GLY A 22 16.40 5.77 12.55
CA GLY A 22 15.80 4.59 13.18
C GLY A 22 14.39 4.79 13.70
N VAL A 23 13.72 5.89 13.31
CA VAL A 23 12.33 6.14 13.67
C VAL A 23 11.42 5.17 12.92
N SER A 24 10.46 4.59 13.62
CA SER A 24 9.39 3.79 13.02
C SER A 24 8.61 4.65 12.02
N LYS A 25 8.71 4.35 10.71
CA LYS A 25 7.98 5.12 9.67
C LYS A 25 6.46 5.23 9.97
N PRO A 26 5.76 4.15 10.37
CA PRO A 26 4.35 4.25 10.75
C PRO A 26 4.06 5.28 11.85
N ASP A 27 4.99 5.47 12.79
CA ASP A 27 4.83 6.39 13.93
C ASP A 27 5.35 7.81 13.66
N LEU A 28 5.99 8.04 12.51
CA LEU A 28 6.39 9.38 12.09
C LEU A 28 5.17 10.29 11.98
N THR A 29 5.28 11.53 12.47
CA THR A 29 4.17 12.50 12.46
C THR A 29 4.35 13.58 11.40
N LEU A 30 3.27 13.86 10.67
CA LEU A 30 3.14 15.00 9.77
C LEU A 30 1.97 15.88 10.25
N GLY A 31 2.25 17.12 10.61
CA GLY A 31 1.22 18.02 11.15
C GLY A 31 0.53 17.45 12.39
N GLY A 32 1.26 16.72 13.25
CA GLY A 32 0.74 16.11 14.47
C GLY A 32 -0.04 14.80 14.28
N VAL A 33 -0.21 14.31 13.04
CA VAL A 33 -0.89 13.04 12.72
C VAL A 33 0.13 12.01 12.27
N ARG A 34 0.13 10.80 12.85
CA ARG A 34 1.04 9.71 12.45
C ARG A 34 0.73 9.27 11.02
N LEU A 35 1.77 8.80 10.29
CA LEU A 35 1.60 8.29 8.93
C LEU A 35 0.60 7.14 8.88
N ILE A 36 0.69 6.19 9.81
CA ILE A 36 -0.25 5.06 9.88
C ILE A 36 -1.70 5.51 10.07
N ASP A 37 -1.93 6.52 10.92
CA ASP A 37 -3.28 7.04 11.16
C ASP A 37 -3.82 7.78 9.93
N ARG A 38 -2.95 8.52 9.22
CA ARG A 38 -3.29 9.26 7.99
C ARG A 38 -3.66 8.30 6.86
N VAL A 39 -2.80 7.32 6.57
CA VAL A 39 -3.00 6.37 5.46
C VAL A 39 -4.20 5.45 5.75
N CYS A 40 -4.27 4.88 6.96
CA CYS A 40 -5.39 4.01 7.34
C CYS A 40 -6.72 4.77 7.36
N GLY A 41 -6.73 6.04 7.81
CA GLY A 41 -7.95 6.87 7.82
C GLY A 41 -8.60 6.98 6.46
N VAL A 42 -7.82 7.28 5.42
CA VAL A 42 -8.28 7.33 4.02
C VAL A 42 -8.87 5.97 3.58
N LEU A 43 -8.20 4.87 3.93
CA LEU A 43 -8.60 3.53 3.48
C LEU A 43 -9.84 3.01 4.22
N VAL A 44 -9.97 3.26 5.52
CA VAL A 44 -11.17 2.87 6.28
C VAL A 44 -12.42 3.59 5.75
N GLU A 45 -12.28 4.83 5.29
CA GLU A 45 -13.38 5.58 4.65
C GLU A 45 -13.74 5.05 3.24
N ALA A 46 -12.79 4.41 2.55
CA ALA A 46 -12.98 3.93 1.18
C ALA A 46 -13.33 2.44 1.09
N CYS A 47 -12.85 1.61 2.03
CA CYS A 47 -12.83 0.15 1.96
C CYS A 47 -13.76 -0.47 3.01
N GLY A 48 -14.87 -1.07 2.57
CA GLY A 48 -15.87 -1.70 3.45
C GLY A 48 -15.61 -3.18 3.74
N ALA A 49 -14.76 -3.85 2.96
CA ALA A 49 -14.40 -5.27 3.15
C ALA A 49 -13.24 -5.49 4.15
N GLY A 50 -12.72 -4.43 4.75
CA GLY A 50 -11.66 -4.49 5.77
C GLY A 50 -10.39 -3.76 5.40
N CYS A 51 -9.61 -3.44 6.42
CA CYS A 51 -8.28 -2.83 6.29
C CYS A 51 -7.29 -3.55 7.21
N VAL A 52 -6.13 -3.89 6.70
CA VAL A 52 -5.05 -4.52 7.47
C VAL A 52 -3.75 -3.73 7.32
N ALA A 53 -3.09 -3.44 8.43
CA ALA A 53 -1.74 -2.89 8.46
C ALA A 53 -0.72 -4.00 8.78
N VAL A 54 0.26 -4.14 7.91
CA VAL A 54 1.38 -5.06 8.08
C VAL A 54 2.51 -4.30 8.75
N VAL A 55 2.53 -4.35 10.08
CA VAL A 55 3.44 -3.56 10.93
C VAL A 55 3.83 -4.34 12.18
N PRO A 56 5.00 -4.02 12.79
CA PRO A 56 5.41 -4.65 14.04
C PRO A 56 4.39 -4.51 15.17
N PRO A 57 4.36 -5.44 16.14
CA PRO A 57 3.45 -5.37 17.30
C PRO A 57 3.58 -4.10 18.14
N SER A 58 4.74 -3.44 18.10
CA SER A 58 4.99 -2.16 18.79
C SER A 58 4.22 -0.99 18.18
N VAL A 59 3.83 -1.07 16.91
CA VAL A 59 3.05 -0.02 16.24
C VAL A 59 1.58 -0.15 16.61
N ARG A 60 1.01 0.91 17.17
CA ARG A 60 -0.43 0.99 17.42
C ARG A 60 -1.15 1.33 16.11
N VAL A 61 -2.12 0.51 15.73
CA VAL A 61 -2.99 0.77 14.58
C VAL A 61 -4.30 1.46 14.99
N PRO A 62 -4.94 2.22 14.08
CA PRO A 62 -6.25 2.83 14.36
C PRO A 62 -7.34 1.79 14.62
N GLU A 63 -8.44 2.25 15.24
CA GLU A 63 -9.64 1.42 15.42
C GLU A 63 -10.20 0.97 14.07
N GLY A 64 -10.69 -0.27 13.99
CA GLY A 64 -11.20 -0.87 12.76
C GLY A 64 -10.13 -1.38 11.80
N VAL A 65 -8.86 -1.19 12.09
CA VAL A 65 -7.74 -1.71 11.29
C VAL A 65 -7.15 -2.96 11.96
N MET A 66 -7.12 -4.06 11.24
CA MET A 66 -6.42 -5.27 11.66
C MET A 66 -4.90 -5.06 11.62
N ARG A 67 -4.17 -5.73 12.50
CA ARG A 67 -2.70 -5.75 12.46
C ARG A 67 -2.21 -7.16 12.16
N THR A 68 -1.25 -7.27 11.26
CA THR A 68 -0.50 -8.50 11.00
C THR A 68 0.97 -8.18 10.76
N LEU A 69 1.77 -9.20 10.63
CA LEU A 69 3.18 -9.11 10.22
C LEU A 69 3.55 -10.41 9.52
N GLU A 70 4.43 -10.32 8.53
CA GLU A 70 5.01 -11.50 7.90
C GLU A 70 5.93 -12.27 8.87
N ASP A 71 5.94 -13.60 8.75
CA ASP A 71 6.79 -14.48 9.59
C ASP A 71 7.78 -15.27 8.71
N PRO A 72 9.08 -15.16 8.98
CA PRO A 72 9.75 -14.24 9.91
C PRO A 72 9.66 -12.76 9.45
N PRO A 73 9.82 -11.79 10.38
CA PRO A 73 9.76 -10.35 10.05
C PRO A 73 10.84 -9.91 9.07
N SER A 74 10.68 -8.70 8.51
CA SER A 74 11.63 -8.07 7.57
C SER A 74 11.79 -8.85 6.25
N GLY A 75 10.67 -9.42 5.77
CA GLY A 75 10.60 -10.11 4.49
C GLY A 75 10.50 -9.19 3.27
N GLY A 76 10.35 -7.91 3.49
CA GLY A 76 10.15 -6.91 2.45
C GLY A 76 8.69 -6.75 2.03
N PRO A 77 8.39 -5.75 1.18
CA PRO A 77 7.01 -5.37 0.86
C PRO A 77 6.17 -6.50 0.27
N LEU A 78 6.76 -7.35 -0.58
CA LEU A 78 6.01 -8.45 -1.20
C LEU A 78 5.56 -9.52 -0.17
N ALA A 79 6.42 -9.84 0.81
CA ALA A 79 6.07 -10.71 1.92
C ALA A 79 5.01 -10.07 2.82
N GLY A 80 5.07 -8.76 2.99
CA GLY A 80 4.04 -8.00 3.69
C GLY A 80 2.69 -8.06 2.99
N ILE A 81 2.66 -7.95 1.66
CA ILE A 81 1.43 -8.09 0.86
C ILE A 81 0.83 -9.49 1.05
N ASP A 82 1.65 -10.55 0.98
CA ASP A 82 1.18 -11.93 1.18
C ASP A 82 0.58 -12.12 2.59
N ALA A 83 1.27 -11.65 3.62
CA ALA A 83 0.77 -11.71 5.00
C ALA A 83 -0.54 -10.91 5.18
N GLY A 84 -0.62 -9.71 4.59
CA GLY A 84 -1.82 -8.89 4.61
C GLY A 84 -3.00 -9.54 3.91
N LEU A 85 -2.79 -10.11 2.72
CA LEU A 85 -3.83 -10.79 1.95
C LEU A 85 -4.39 -12.02 2.69
N ARG A 86 -3.52 -12.81 3.32
CA ARG A 86 -3.93 -13.94 4.17
C ARG A 86 -4.73 -13.47 5.38
N ALA A 87 -4.32 -12.39 6.03
CA ALA A 87 -5.01 -11.85 7.21
C ALA A 87 -6.41 -11.28 6.86
N LEU A 88 -6.56 -10.68 5.69
CA LEU A 88 -7.86 -10.20 5.20
C LEU A 88 -8.86 -11.34 4.98
N GLY A 89 -8.43 -12.49 4.47
CA GLY A 89 -9.28 -13.64 4.22
C GLY A 89 -10.46 -13.36 3.28
N VAL A 90 -10.30 -12.41 2.35
CA VAL A 90 -11.35 -11.99 1.41
C VAL A 90 -11.47 -12.94 0.22
N ASP A 91 -12.62 -12.93 -0.46
CA ASP A 91 -12.88 -13.71 -1.67
C ASP A 91 -12.10 -13.17 -2.88
N ASP A 92 -11.98 -13.97 -3.93
CA ASP A 92 -11.15 -13.69 -5.12
C ASP A 92 -11.61 -12.50 -5.96
N ASP A 93 -12.88 -12.15 -5.90
CA ASP A 93 -13.50 -11.04 -6.61
C ASP A 93 -13.38 -9.69 -5.88
N VAL A 94 -13.01 -9.70 -4.61
CA VAL A 94 -12.77 -8.48 -3.83
C VAL A 94 -11.57 -7.74 -4.39
N LEU A 95 -11.68 -6.42 -4.47
CA LEU A 95 -10.58 -5.53 -4.82
C LEU A 95 -9.76 -5.22 -3.58
N VAL A 96 -8.44 -5.27 -3.69
CA VAL A 96 -7.50 -4.99 -2.60
C VAL A 96 -6.63 -3.79 -2.95
N VAL A 97 -6.83 -2.69 -2.26
CA VAL A 97 -5.92 -1.54 -2.33
C VAL A 97 -4.64 -1.91 -1.58
N VAL A 98 -3.51 -1.82 -2.25
CA VAL A 98 -2.17 -2.05 -1.67
C VAL A 98 -1.41 -0.74 -1.67
N VAL A 99 -0.94 -0.34 -0.49
CA VAL A 99 -0.23 0.94 -0.32
C VAL A 99 0.90 0.81 0.69
N SER A 100 1.96 1.60 0.48
CA SER A 100 3.00 1.80 1.49
C SER A 100 2.57 2.84 2.53
N VAL A 101 2.97 2.66 3.79
CA VAL A 101 2.64 3.60 4.89
C VAL A 101 3.31 4.96 4.71
N ASP A 102 4.41 5.03 3.95
CA ASP A 102 5.17 6.25 3.66
C ASP A 102 4.65 7.06 2.47
N ALA A 103 3.44 6.74 1.99
CA ALA A 103 2.75 7.45 0.91
C ALA A 103 1.63 8.37 1.45
N PRO A 104 1.93 9.52 2.09
CA PRO A 104 0.92 10.39 2.70
C PRO A 104 -0.02 11.06 1.68
N GLY A 105 0.35 11.07 0.40
CA GLY A 105 -0.46 11.56 -0.71
C GLY A 105 -1.58 10.64 -1.17
N LEU A 106 -1.73 9.46 -0.56
CA LEU A 106 -2.68 8.41 -0.96
C LEU A 106 -4.11 8.93 -1.19
N ALA A 107 -4.58 9.89 -0.40
CA ALA A 107 -5.93 10.46 -0.57
C ALA A 107 -6.19 11.01 -1.98
N GLY A 108 -5.15 11.53 -2.63
CA GLY A 108 -5.23 12.03 -4.01
C GLY A 108 -5.34 10.93 -5.08
N SER A 109 -4.90 9.70 -4.77
CA SER A 109 -4.90 8.60 -5.75
C SER A 109 -6.07 7.62 -5.60
N VAL A 110 -6.63 7.45 -4.39
CA VAL A 110 -7.70 6.48 -4.13
C VAL A 110 -8.89 6.60 -5.08
N PRO A 111 -9.44 7.80 -5.35
CA PRO A 111 -10.55 7.92 -6.30
C PRO A 111 -10.18 7.42 -7.70
N ALA A 112 -9.01 7.80 -8.21
CA ALA A 112 -8.54 7.39 -9.54
C ALA A 112 -8.23 5.89 -9.63
N LEU A 113 -7.79 5.27 -8.54
CA LEU A 113 -7.56 3.82 -8.48
C LEU A 113 -8.86 3.02 -8.48
N LEU A 114 -9.91 3.54 -7.85
CA LEU A 114 -11.17 2.83 -7.65
C LEU A 114 -12.24 3.16 -8.71
N ASP A 115 -12.09 4.26 -9.45
CA ASP A 115 -13.08 4.73 -10.42
C ASP A 115 -12.39 5.15 -11.74
N PRO A 116 -12.91 4.74 -12.91
CA PRO A 116 -14.04 3.83 -13.13
C PRO A 116 -13.74 2.36 -12.69
N PRO A 117 -14.74 1.47 -12.66
CA PRO A 117 -14.50 0.06 -12.38
C PRO A 117 -13.42 -0.54 -13.29
N LEU A 118 -12.70 -1.55 -12.79
CA LEU A 118 -11.72 -2.29 -13.60
C LEU A 118 -12.38 -2.96 -14.81
N GLY A 119 -11.71 -2.91 -15.93
CA GLY A 119 -12.10 -3.66 -17.12
C GLY A 119 -12.20 -5.18 -16.84
N PRO A 120 -12.95 -5.92 -17.68
CA PRO A 120 -13.19 -7.36 -17.46
C PRO A 120 -11.90 -8.19 -17.47
N ASP A 121 -10.93 -7.81 -18.29
CA ASP A 121 -9.66 -8.52 -18.44
C ASP A 121 -8.55 -7.93 -17.54
N SER A 122 -8.86 -6.88 -16.77
CA SER A 122 -7.90 -6.23 -15.88
C SER A 122 -7.81 -6.98 -14.55
N GLU A 123 -6.58 -7.26 -14.11
CA GLU A 123 -6.28 -7.87 -12.83
C GLU A 123 -5.99 -6.84 -11.74
N GLY A 124 -5.90 -5.56 -12.12
CA GLY A 124 -5.68 -4.46 -11.20
C GLY A 124 -5.43 -3.13 -11.92
N ARG A 125 -5.21 -2.09 -11.13
CA ARG A 125 -4.83 -0.75 -11.60
C ARG A 125 -3.78 -0.17 -10.67
N ILE A 126 -2.76 0.47 -11.23
CA ILE A 126 -1.70 1.13 -10.48
C ILE A 126 -1.61 2.59 -10.85
N ALA A 127 -1.19 3.41 -9.88
CA ALA A 127 -0.82 4.78 -10.13
C ALA A 127 0.48 4.85 -10.95
N VAL A 128 0.57 5.88 -11.79
CA VAL A 128 1.78 6.26 -12.52
C VAL A 128 2.06 7.71 -12.19
N GLY A 129 3.16 7.97 -11.53
CA GLY A 129 3.58 9.29 -11.12
C GLY A 129 5.01 9.25 -10.62
N GLY A 130 5.55 10.42 -10.29
CA GLY A 130 6.92 10.58 -9.81
C GLY A 130 7.64 11.73 -10.52
N ASP A 131 8.76 12.17 -9.95
CA ASP A 131 9.61 13.25 -10.43
C ASP A 131 11.06 12.75 -10.44
N PRO A 132 11.90 13.02 -11.48
CA PRO A 132 11.61 13.79 -12.69
C PRO A 132 10.79 13.07 -13.77
N GLU A 133 10.71 11.73 -13.74
CA GLU A 133 9.97 10.94 -14.72
C GLU A 133 8.92 10.05 -14.05
N PRO A 134 7.68 9.99 -14.57
CA PRO A 134 6.64 9.10 -14.05
C PRO A 134 7.06 7.63 -14.16
N PHE A 135 6.77 6.83 -13.13
CA PHE A 135 6.99 5.39 -13.13
C PHE A 135 5.84 4.63 -12.44
N ASP A 136 5.77 3.32 -12.72
CA ASP A 136 4.74 2.43 -12.18
C ASP A 136 4.85 2.30 -10.64
N GLN A 137 3.80 2.68 -9.91
CA GLN A 137 3.71 2.67 -8.45
C GLN A 137 2.98 1.41 -7.95
N TYR A 138 3.68 0.28 -7.84
CA TYR A 138 3.07 -1.00 -7.44
C TYR A 138 2.58 -1.04 -5.99
N LEU A 139 3.07 -0.17 -5.11
CA LEU A 139 2.59 0.03 -3.75
C LEU A 139 1.64 1.25 -3.64
N MET A 140 1.03 1.61 -4.74
CA MET A 140 -0.10 2.53 -4.83
C MET A 140 -1.01 2.01 -5.95
N GLY A 141 -1.70 0.90 -5.65
CA GLY A 141 -2.51 0.20 -6.63
C GLY A 141 -3.71 -0.51 -6.02
N VAL A 142 -4.63 -0.92 -6.88
CA VAL A 142 -5.75 -1.80 -6.56
C VAL A 142 -5.64 -3.07 -7.39
N TYR A 143 -5.88 -4.22 -6.79
CA TYR A 143 -5.72 -5.54 -7.41
C TYR A 143 -6.92 -6.42 -7.10
N ARG A 144 -7.33 -7.31 -8.03
CA ARG A 144 -8.24 -8.39 -7.68
C ARG A 144 -7.53 -9.36 -6.72
N ALA A 145 -8.19 -9.70 -5.61
CA ALA A 145 -7.59 -10.56 -4.58
C ALA A 145 -7.14 -11.92 -5.16
N GLY A 146 -7.95 -12.51 -6.05
CA GLY A 146 -7.60 -13.77 -6.71
C GLY A 146 -6.37 -13.67 -7.60
N ALA A 147 -6.23 -12.58 -8.37
CA ALA A 147 -5.04 -12.35 -9.19
C ALA A 147 -3.78 -12.14 -8.35
N LEU A 148 -3.92 -11.36 -7.26
CA LEU A 148 -2.83 -11.12 -6.32
C LEU A 148 -2.38 -12.42 -5.63
N ARG A 149 -3.33 -13.24 -5.18
CA ARG A 149 -3.06 -14.57 -4.57
C ARG A 149 -2.35 -15.47 -5.55
N ARG A 150 -2.88 -15.62 -6.76
CA ARG A 150 -2.28 -16.44 -7.83
C ARG A 150 -0.83 -16.06 -8.12
N ILE A 151 -0.55 -14.75 -8.34
CA ILE A 151 0.82 -14.33 -8.69
C ILE A 151 1.82 -14.50 -7.53
N LEU A 152 1.36 -14.37 -6.28
CA LEU A 152 2.18 -14.64 -5.09
C LEU A 152 2.49 -16.13 -4.96
N ASP A 153 1.51 -17.01 -5.16
CA ASP A 153 1.70 -18.47 -5.13
C ASP A 153 2.64 -18.94 -6.25
N GLU A 154 2.49 -18.41 -7.47
CA GLU A 154 3.41 -18.65 -8.59
C GLU A 154 4.84 -18.20 -8.24
N ALA A 155 5.00 -17.04 -7.60
CA ALA A 155 6.31 -16.54 -7.17
C ALA A 155 6.93 -17.43 -6.09
N VAL A 156 6.15 -17.91 -5.12
CA VAL A 156 6.61 -18.87 -4.11
C VAL A 156 7.04 -20.19 -4.77
N ALA A 157 6.23 -20.72 -5.70
CA ALA A 157 6.56 -21.95 -6.41
C ALA A 157 7.86 -21.84 -7.24
N ALA A 158 8.08 -20.69 -7.89
CA ALA A 158 9.24 -20.46 -8.75
C ALA A 158 10.53 -20.12 -7.98
N LEU A 159 10.42 -19.40 -6.86
CA LEU A 159 11.55 -18.82 -6.12
C LEU A 159 11.79 -19.44 -4.75
N GLY A 160 10.88 -20.31 -4.29
CA GLY A 160 10.88 -20.89 -2.95
C GLY A 160 10.35 -19.95 -1.87
N SER A 161 10.35 -18.64 -2.09
CA SER A 161 9.86 -17.63 -1.16
C SER A 161 9.66 -16.28 -1.86
N VAL A 162 8.75 -15.45 -1.35
CA VAL A 162 8.59 -14.05 -1.77
C VAL A 162 9.43 -13.07 -0.93
N ARG A 163 10.15 -13.55 0.08
CA ARG A 163 10.99 -12.74 0.97
C ARG A 163 12.18 -12.13 0.22
N GLY A 164 12.40 -10.83 0.41
CA GLY A 164 13.47 -10.10 -0.27
C GLY A 164 13.26 -9.94 -1.79
N VAL A 165 12.14 -10.39 -2.31
CA VAL A 165 11.80 -10.23 -3.73
C VAL A 165 11.19 -8.84 -3.94
N GLY A 166 11.69 -8.12 -4.94
CA GLY A 166 11.16 -6.80 -5.30
C GLY A 166 9.73 -6.88 -5.83
N VAL A 167 8.84 -6.02 -5.37
CA VAL A 167 7.42 -5.98 -5.75
C VAL A 167 7.24 -5.94 -7.27
N ARG A 168 7.95 -5.03 -7.95
CA ARG A 168 7.91 -4.90 -9.41
C ARG A 168 8.23 -6.21 -10.14
N ARG A 169 9.17 -7.01 -9.61
CA ARG A 169 9.58 -8.27 -10.25
C ARG A 169 8.42 -9.23 -10.42
N VAL A 170 7.47 -9.22 -9.50
CA VAL A 170 6.32 -10.12 -9.45
C VAL A 170 5.10 -9.44 -10.05
N LEU A 171 4.67 -8.31 -9.51
CA LEU A 171 3.39 -7.70 -9.88
C LEU A 171 3.33 -7.16 -11.32
N ARG A 172 4.47 -6.91 -11.97
CA ARG A 172 4.49 -6.51 -13.39
C ARG A 172 3.95 -7.56 -14.36
N ALA A 173 3.79 -8.81 -13.91
CA ALA A 173 3.24 -9.89 -14.73
C ALA A 173 1.70 -9.89 -14.75
N LEU A 174 1.06 -9.11 -13.87
CA LEU A 174 -0.39 -8.92 -13.89
C LEU A 174 -0.82 -8.00 -15.04
N ALA A 175 -2.03 -8.24 -15.55
CA ALA A 175 -2.68 -7.36 -16.53
C ALA A 175 -3.19 -6.10 -15.84
N LEU A 176 -2.33 -5.07 -15.74
CA LEU A 176 -2.58 -3.85 -14.99
C LEU A 176 -2.97 -2.67 -15.87
N GLU A 177 -4.06 -2.01 -15.53
CA GLU A 177 -4.37 -0.65 -15.98
C GLU A 177 -3.42 0.35 -15.31
N ARG A 178 -3.20 1.49 -15.97
CA ARG A 178 -2.38 2.57 -15.45
C ARG A 178 -3.18 3.85 -15.40
N VAL A 179 -3.12 4.54 -14.26
CA VAL A 179 -3.75 5.84 -14.06
C VAL A 179 -2.69 6.86 -13.68
N SER A 180 -2.64 7.97 -14.41
CA SER A 180 -1.72 9.07 -14.09
C SER A 180 -2.21 9.81 -12.85
N VAL A 181 -1.29 10.09 -11.94
CA VAL A 181 -1.51 10.91 -10.75
C VAL A 181 -0.42 11.98 -10.68
N ASP A 182 -0.68 13.05 -9.94
CA ASP A 182 0.31 14.10 -9.73
C ASP A 182 1.56 13.54 -9.04
N ALA A 183 2.74 14.03 -9.43
CA ALA A 183 4.01 13.59 -8.89
C ALA A 183 4.08 13.69 -7.37
N ASP A 184 3.49 14.74 -6.81
CA ASP A 184 3.42 14.99 -5.37
C ASP A 184 2.66 13.88 -4.62
N VAL A 185 1.64 13.29 -5.24
CA VAL A 185 0.87 12.17 -4.67
C VAL A 185 1.74 10.94 -4.44
N CYS A 186 2.73 10.72 -5.33
CA CYS A 186 3.63 9.58 -5.32
C CYS A 186 4.91 9.81 -4.48
N ARG A 187 5.05 10.95 -3.84
CA ARG A 187 6.26 11.26 -3.08
C ARG A 187 6.26 10.53 -1.75
N ASP A 188 7.15 9.54 -1.63
CA ASP A 188 7.40 8.79 -0.40
C ASP A 188 8.17 9.62 0.63
N ILE A 189 8.12 9.19 1.89
CA ILE A 189 8.93 9.76 2.96
C ILE A 189 10.10 8.83 3.27
N ASP A 190 11.29 9.19 2.77
CA ASP A 190 12.52 8.44 3.00
C ASP A 190 13.59 9.24 3.74
N THR A 191 13.53 10.56 3.68
CA THR A 191 14.53 11.48 4.22
C THR A 191 13.90 12.57 5.09
N PRO A 192 14.68 13.26 5.95
CA PRO A 192 14.19 14.44 6.68
C PRO A 192 13.70 15.57 5.76
N GLU A 193 14.29 15.70 4.56
CA GLU A 193 13.88 16.67 3.54
C GLU A 193 12.46 16.36 3.03
N ASP A 194 12.10 15.08 2.86
CA ASP A 194 10.73 14.67 2.49
C ASP A 194 9.73 15.02 3.59
N VAL A 195 10.13 14.81 4.86
CA VAL A 195 9.30 15.21 6.00
C VAL A 195 9.03 16.71 5.97
N ALA A 196 10.08 17.53 5.78
CA ALA A 196 9.95 18.99 5.74
C ALA A 196 9.04 19.43 4.57
N TRP A 197 9.22 18.83 3.40
CA TRP A 197 8.42 19.11 2.22
C TRP A 197 6.93 18.82 2.45
N TRP A 198 6.62 17.64 3.01
CA TRP A 198 5.24 17.28 3.34
C TRP A 198 4.61 18.16 4.42
N GLN A 199 5.40 18.58 5.43
CA GLN A 199 4.94 19.50 6.47
C GLN A 199 4.56 20.86 5.88
N ASP A 200 5.36 21.39 4.94
CA ASP A 200 5.05 22.66 4.25
C ASP A 200 3.80 22.55 3.38
N LEU A 201 3.62 21.42 2.67
CA LEU A 201 2.45 21.19 1.84
C LEU A 201 1.16 21.06 2.65
N LEU A 202 1.20 20.36 3.79
CA LEU A 202 0.03 20.11 4.65
C LEU A 202 -0.28 21.30 5.58
N GLY A 203 0.63 22.24 5.72
CA GLY A 203 0.45 23.48 6.51
C GLY A 203 -0.20 24.63 5.75
N LYS A 204 -0.43 24.46 4.45
CA LYS A 204 -1.13 25.40 3.56
C LYS A 204 -2.61 25.11 3.48
#